data_cae7016314beef1e6d04479ff990fed4
#
_entry.id   cae7016314beef1e6d04479ff990fed4
#
_cell.length_a   1.000
_cell.length_b   1.000
_cell.length_c   1.000
_cell.angle_alpha   90.00
_cell.angle_beta   90.00
_cell.angle_gamma   90.00
#
_symmetry.space_group_name_H-M   'P 1'
#
loop_
_entity.id
_entity.type
_entity.pdbx_description
1 polymer ?
#
loop_
_entity_poly.entity_id
_entity_poly.type
_entity_poly.pdbx_seq_one_letter_code
_entity_poly.pdbx_strand_id
1 'polypeptide(L)' 'MITKTDVIKLITEKIPSSQVFVENLKGNDHLQVTVTASEFNGLSLVKQHQLVYSALKEELASEAIHALALKTETPN' A
#
# COMPACT_ATOMS: atom_id res chain seq x y z
N MET A 1 -8.09 -14.92 -1.89
CA MET A 1 -7.49 -14.24 -0.72
C MET A 1 -6.20 -13.56 -1.13
N ILE A 2 -6.00 -12.32 -0.72
CA ILE A 2 -4.79 -11.60 -1.08
C ILE A 2 -3.69 -11.91 -0.06
N THR A 3 -2.45 -12.09 -0.54
CA THR A 3 -1.31 -12.37 0.33
C THR A 3 -0.46 -11.11 0.48
N LYS A 4 0.46 -11.14 1.47
CA LYS A 4 1.41 -10.04 1.62
C LYS A 4 2.23 -9.85 0.34
N THR A 5 2.64 -10.96 -0.28
CA THR A 5 3.41 -10.89 -1.52
C THR A 5 2.62 -10.22 -2.64
N ASP A 6 1.30 -10.51 -2.73
CA ASP A 6 0.45 -9.86 -3.72
C ASP A 6 0.39 -8.35 -3.50
N VAL A 7 0.24 -7.91 -2.24
CA VAL A 7 0.18 -6.48 -1.93
C VAL A 7 1.49 -5.80 -2.30
N ILE A 8 2.61 -6.40 -1.92
CA ILE A 8 3.93 -5.85 -2.24
C ILE A 8 4.10 -5.73 -3.75
N LYS A 9 3.72 -6.77 -4.49
CA LYS A 9 3.86 -6.77 -5.94
C LYS A 9 3.02 -5.66 -6.59
N LEU A 10 1.76 -5.54 -6.17
CA LEU A 10 0.87 -4.53 -6.74
C LEU A 10 1.40 -3.12 -6.49
N ILE A 11 1.88 -2.86 -5.28
CA ILE A 11 2.40 -1.54 -4.94
C ILE A 11 3.70 -1.25 -5.69
N THR A 12 4.62 -2.23 -5.75
CA THR A 12 5.90 -2.00 -6.43
C THR A 12 5.74 -1.87 -7.94
N GLU A 13 4.72 -2.48 -8.53
CA GLU A 13 4.43 -2.27 -9.94
C GLU A 13 3.98 -0.83 -10.22
N LYS A 14 3.20 -0.26 -9.31
CA LYS A 14 2.70 1.10 -9.46
C LYS A 14 3.75 2.13 -9.04
N ILE A 15 4.54 1.82 -8.02
CA ILE A 15 5.52 2.73 -7.43
C ILE A 15 6.87 1.98 -7.40
N PRO A 16 7.63 2.03 -8.52
CA PRO A 16 8.79 1.13 -8.68
C PRO A 16 9.89 1.30 -7.64
N SER A 17 10.07 2.50 -7.07
CA SER A 17 11.12 2.69 -6.08
C SER A 17 10.67 2.32 -4.67
N SER A 18 9.42 1.86 -4.49
CA SER A 18 8.86 1.69 -3.16
C SER A 18 9.48 0.51 -2.42
N GLN A 19 9.60 0.70 -1.11
CA GLN A 19 9.84 -0.38 -0.17
C GLN A 19 8.56 -0.55 0.62
N VAL A 20 8.03 -1.76 0.64
CA VAL A 20 6.71 -2.03 1.17
C VAL A 20 6.81 -3.03 2.31
N PHE A 21 6.25 -2.67 3.45
CA PHE A 21 6.18 -3.54 4.61
C PHE A 21 4.72 -3.80 4.93
N VAL A 22 4.32 -5.06 5.00
CA VAL A 22 2.93 -5.47 5.19
C VAL A 22 2.81 -6.34 6.42
N GLU A 23 1.86 -6.00 7.31
CA GLU A 23 1.52 -6.83 8.46
C GLU A 23 0.05 -7.17 8.42
N ASN A 24 -0.29 -8.40 8.81
CA ASN A 24 -1.67 -8.79 9.05
C ASN A 24 -2.03 -8.46 10.49
N LEU A 25 -3.04 -7.62 10.69
CA LEU A 25 -3.44 -7.24 12.03
C LEU A 25 -4.45 -8.23 12.62
N LYS A 26 -5.44 -8.62 11.80
CA LYS A 26 -6.46 -9.57 12.23
C LYS A 26 -6.89 -10.35 11.02
N GLY A 27 -6.71 -11.66 11.05
CA GLY A 27 -7.04 -12.47 9.89
C GLY A 27 -6.20 -12.04 8.70
N ASN A 28 -6.67 -12.30 7.49
CA ASN A 28 -5.89 -12.04 6.29
C ASN A 28 -6.38 -10.83 5.50
N ASP A 29 -7.44 -10.18 5.97
CA ASP A 29 -8.04 -9.08 5.24
C ASP A 29 -7.94 -7.74 5.95
N HIS A 30 -7.29 -7.71 7.12
CA HIS A 30 -7.02 -6.47 7.86
C HIS A 30 -5.52 -6.25 7.83
N LEU A 31 -5.05 -5.33 7.00
CA LEU A 31 -3.63 -5.15 6.75
C LEU A 31 -3.15 -3.81 7.27
N GLN A 32 -1.91 -3.81 7.76
CA GLN A 32 -1.18 -2.57 7.99
C GLN A 32 -0.03 -2.53 6.99
N VAL A 33 0.03 -1.46 6.21
CA VAL A 33 1.01 -1.33 5.13
C VAL A 33 1.78 -0.04 5.32
N THR A 34 3.12 -0.16 5.29
CA THR A 34 4.01 1.00 5.28
C THR A 34 4.73 1.03 3.94
N VAL A 35 4.65 2.15 3.25
CA VAL A 35 5.27 2.32 1.93
C VAL A 35 6.23 3.50 2.00
N THR A 36 7.49 3.23 1.69
CA THR A 36 8.53 4.26 1.59
C THR A 36 8.92 4.37 0.13
N ALA A 37 8.82 5.58 -0.44
CA ALA A 37 9.09 5.75 -1.88
C ALA A 37 9.56 7.16 -2.18
N SER A 38 10.53 7.26 -3.09
CA SER A 38 11.00 8.57 -3.55
C SER A 38 9.93 9.30 -4.36
N GLU A 39 9.00 8.55 -4.97
CA GLU A 39 7.89 9.15 -5.70
C GLU A 39 6.99 10.00 -4.80
N PHE A 40 7.07 9.80 -3.49
CA PHE A 40 6.29 10.60 -2.55
C PHE A 40 6.87 12.00 -2.29
N ASN A 41 8.12 12.24 -2.70
CA ASN A 41 8.74 13.55 -2.50
C ASN A 41 7.92 14.63 -3.20
N GLY A 42 7.57 15.68 -2.43
CA GLY A 42 6.79 16.79 -2.98
C GLY A 42 5.29 16.55 -3.01
N LEU A 43 4.82 15.37 -2.66
CA LEU A 43 3.39 15.08 -2.62
C LEU A 43 2.84 15.31 -1.22
N SER A 44 1.62 15.85 -1.15
CA SER A 44 0.90 15.93 0.11
C SER A 44 0.61 14.51 0.63
N LEU A 45 0.32 14.40 1.93
CA LEU A 45 -0.02 13.11 2.51
C LEU A 45 -1.22 12.48 1.80
N VAL A 46 -2.23 13.28 1.47
CA VAL A 46 -3.41 12.78 0.75
C VAL A 46 -3.01 12.20 -0.59
N LYS A 47 -2.15 12.89 -1.33
CA LYS A 47 -1.74 12.39 -2.65
C LYS A 47 -0.88 11.14 -2.55
N GLN A 48 -0.03 11.06 -1.52
CA GLN A 48 0.74 9.84 -1.27
C GLN A 48 -0.19 8.66 -1.05
N HIS A 49 -1.21 8.83 -0.21
CA HIS A 49 -2.17 7.78 0.07
C HIS A 49 -2.98 7.42 -1.17
N GLN A 50 -3.39 8.42 -1.96
CA GLN A 50 -4.14 8.16 -3.19
C GLN A 50 -3.33 7.32 -4.17
N LEU A 51 -2.02 7.57 -4.25
CA LEU A 51 -1.16 6.82 -5.13
C LEU A 51 -1.11 5.34 -4.73
N VAL A 52 -0.98 5.06 -3.43
CA VAL A 52 -0.99 3.68 -2.94
C VAL A 52 -2.36 3.05 -3.15
N TYR A 53 -3.44 3.76 -2.84
CA TYR A 53 -4.79 3.22 -3.04
C TYR A 53 -5.05 2.90 -4.50
N SER A 54 -4.49 3.69 -5.44
CA SER A 54 -4.66 3.39 -6.86
C SER A 54 -4.02 2.06 -7.25
N ALA A 55 -2.94 1.68 -6.54
CA ALA A 55 -2.29 0.39 -6.78
C ALA A 55 -3.13 -0.78 -6.28
N LEU A 56 -3.98 -0.54 -5.28
CA LEU A 56 -4.78 -1.59 -4.63
C LEU A 56 -6.28 -1.42 -4.93
N LYS A 57 -6.61 -0.66 -5.95
CA LYS A 57 -7.98 -0.25 -6.22
C LYS A 57 -8.95 -1.42 -6.33
N GLU A 58 -8.57 -2.43 -7.11
CA GLU A 58 -9.46 -3.57 -7.34
C GLU A 58 -9.61 -4.42 -6.09
N GLU A 59 -8.52 -4.59 -5.36
CA GLU A 59 -8.52 -5.39 -4.14
C GLU A 59 -9.35 -4.75 -3.05
N LEU A 60 -9.34 -3.42 -2.97
CA LEU A 60 -10.17 -2.70 -2.02
C LEU A 60 -11.64 -2.73 -2.44
N ALA A 61 -11.90 -2.57 -3.74
CA ALA A 61 -13.27 -2.58 -4.26
C ALA A 61 -13.93 -3.94 -4.09
N SER A 62 -13.17 -5.02 -4.27
CA SER A 62 -13.69 -6.39 -4.15
C SER A 62 -13.68 -6.90 -2.71
N GLU A 63 -13.16 -6.10 -1.78
CA GLU A 63 -13.00 -6.47 -0.38
C GLU A 63 -12.04 -7.64 -0.16
N ALA A 64 -11.16 -7.92 -1.14
CA ALA A 64 -10.03 -8.82 -0.90
C ALA A 64 -9.15 -8.24 0.21
N ILE A 65 -9.10 -6.91 0.30
CA ILE A 65 -8.56 -6.21 1.47
C ILE A 65 -9.75 -5.56 2.15
N HIS A 66 -10.13 -6.06 3.33
CA HIS A 66 -11.29 -5.57 4.03
C HIS A 66 -11.02 -4.25 4.74
N ALA A 67 -9.86 -4.14 5.37
CA ALA A 67 -9.45 -2.93 6.06
C ALA A 67 -7.97 -2.69 5.84
N LEU A 68 -7.58 -1.44 5.63
CA LEU A 68 -6.20 -1.07 5.34
C LEU A 68 -5.79 0.11 6.20
N ALA A 69 -4.77 -0.10 7.03
CA ALA A 69 -4.10 0.98 7.75
C ALA A 69 -2.83 1.30 6.95
N LEU A 70 -2.73 2.52 6.47
CA LEU A 70 -1.65 2.90 5.55
C LEU A 70 -0.78 3.99 6.17
N LYS A 71 0.53 3.77 6.08
CA LYS A 71 1.52 4.78 6.42
C LYS A 71 2.44 4.97 5.22
N THR A 72 2.69 6.22 4.84
CA THR A 72 3.59 6.53 3.74
C THR A 72 4.74 7.38 4.24
N GLU A 73 5.93 7.14 3.67
CA GLU A 73 7.15 7.83 4.07
C GLU A 73 7.99 8.11 2.85
N THR A 74 8.80 9.17 2.93
CA THR A 74 9.83 9.42 1.92
C THR A 74 11.16 8.90 2.44
N PRO A 75 11.99 8.33 1.58
CA PRO A 75 13.34 7.96 1.98
C PRO A 75 14.11 9.26 2.14
N ASN A 76 14.77 9.43 3.26
CA ASN A 76 15.43 10.66 3.47
C ASN A 76 16.81 10.62 3.48
#